data_304db4dec73f7ae5b77b00407c10b267
#
_entry.id   304db4dec73f7ae5b77b00407c10b267
#
_cell.length_a   1.000
_cell.length_b   1.000
_cell.length_c   1.000
_cell.angle_alpha   90.00
_cell.angle_beta   90.00
_cell.angle_gamma   90.00
#
_symmetry.space_group_name_H-M   'P 1'
#
loop_
_entity.id
_entity.type
_entity.pdbx_description
1 polymer ?
#
loop_
_entity_poly.entity_id
_entity_poly.type
_entity_poly.pdbx_seq_one_letter_code
_entity_poly.pdbx_strand_id
1 'polypeptide(L)'
;KNCSTLTSMPVKRSIPYNEGVYFITFTCHNWLSLIDIVQGYDLVYKWFDHLKTKGHYITGYVVMPNHVHALIGFSRTHQSINTIIGNGKRFIAYEIVKRLEKQKNTNVLMQLQKAVDVSDLLRNKKHEVWEDSFDWKECSTPKFMEQKLHYMHMNPCKGKWNLANSPADYEHSSARFYITDEHSSYAVTNYMELADIDLTKMNDK
;
A
#
# COMPACT_ATOMS: atom_id res chain seq x y z
N LYS A 1 39.29 -12.44 -17.42
CA LYS A 1 38.96 -12.26 -15.99
C LYS A 1 37.50 -11.87 -15.93
N ASN A 2 36.62 -12.85 -15.71
CA ASN A 2 35.19 -12.64 -15.56
C ASN A 2 34.93 -12.12 -14.15
N CYS A 3 34.50 -10.88 -14.03
CA CYS A 3 34.01 -10.31 -12.80
C CYS A 3 32.48 -10.63 -12.74
N SER A 4 32.13 -11.69 -12.04
CA SER A 4 30.73 -11.99 -11.71
C SER A 4 30.28 -11.03 -10.62
N THR A 5 29.50 -10.02 -11.00
CA THR A 5 28.76 -9.19 -10.06
C THR A 5 27.68 -10.05 -9.39
N LEU A 6 27.96 -10.48 -8.17
CA LEU A 6 26.95 -11.01 -7.27
C LEU A 6 25.97 -9.89 -6.94
N THR A 7 24.86 -9.85 -7.64
CA THR A 7 23.68 -9.07 -7.22
C THR A 7 23.13 -9.69 -5.94
N SER A 8 23.44 -9.07 -4.80
CA SER A 8 22.83 -9.45 -3.52
C SER A 8 21.33 -9.26 -3.63
N MET A 9 20.57 -10.36 -3.54
CA MET A 9 19.13 -10.29 -3.43
C MET A 9 18.77 -9.44 -2.19
N PRO A 10 17.83 -8.47 -2.31
CA PRO A 10 17.44 -7.69 -1.16
C PRO A 10 16.84 -8.60 -0.10
N VAL A 11 17.44 -8.62 1.09
CA VAL A 11 16.92 -9.39 2.23
C VAL A 11 15.55 -8.80 2.59
N LYS A 12 14.50 -9.60 2.45
CA LYS A 12 13.13 -9.26 2.88
C LYS A 12 13.16 -9.00 4.39
N ARG A 13 13.15 -7.72 4.80
CA ARG A 13 13.08 -7.35 6.21
C ARG A 13 11.61 -7.32 6.63
N SER A 14 11.24 -8.18 7.58
CA SER A 14 9.93 -8.12 8.24
C SER A 14 9.90 -6.98 9.26
N ILE A 15 8.73 -6.39 9.48
CA ILE A 15 8.49 -5.47 10.59
C ILE A 15 8.58 -6.29 11.89
N PRO A 16 9.47 -5.91 12.83
CA PRO A 16 9.72 -6.72 14.03
C PRO A 16 8.70 -6.52 15.16
N TYR A 17 7.93 -5.42 15.11
CA TYR A 17 6.96 -5.05 16.14
C TYR A 17 5.53 -5.28 15.66
N ASN A 18 4.59 -5.37 16.59
CA ASN A 18 3.16 -5.57 16.32
C ASN A 18 2.34 -4.29 16.44
N GLU A 19 2.98 -3.17 16.79
CA GLU A 19 2.39 -1.83 16.88
C GLU A 19 3.38 -0.78 16.39
N GLY A 20 2.90 0.44 16.19
CA GLY A 20 3.69 1.61 15.78
C GLY A 20 3.20 2.26 14.49
N VAL A 21 3.86 3.32 14.07
CA VAL A 21 3.51 4.05 12.85
C VAL A 21 4.46 3.66 11.73
N TYR A 22 3.91 3.21 10.62
CA TYR A 22 4.71 2.74 9.49
C TYR A 22 4.25 3.38 8.18
N PHE A 23 5.23 3.83 7.42
CA PHE A 23 5.06 4.16 6.02
C PHE A 23 5.24 2.89 5.20
N ILE A 24 4.21 2.50 4.48
CA ILE A 24 4.14 1.25 3.72
C ILE A 24 4.04 1.57 2.23
N THR A 25 4.78 0.82 1.41
CA THR A 25 4.66 0.87 -0.06
C THR A 25 4.53 -0.53 -0.62
N PHE A 26 3.57 -0.75 -1.49
CA PHE A 26 3.50 -1.97 -2.30
C PHE A 26 3.13 -1.63 -3.74
N THR A 27 3.76 -2.35 -4.68
CA THR A 27 3.75 -2.03 -6.11
C THR A 27 3.18 -3.21 -6.88
N CYS A 28 2.39 -2.92 -7.92
CA CYS A 28 1.91 -3.93 -8.84
C CYS A 28 3.08 -4.55 -9.62
N HIS A 29 2.94 -5.84 -9.93
CA HIS A 29 3.94 -6.61 -10.66
C HIS A 29 4.37 -5.89 -11.95
N ASN A 30 5.69 -5.80 -12.18
CA ASN A 30 6.30 -5.10 -13.32
C ASN A 30 5.77 -3.68 -13.53
N TRP A 31 5.38 -2.99 -12.46
CA TRP A 31 4.83 -1.63 -12.52
C TRP A 31 3.60 -1.49 -13.43
N LEU A 32 2.87 -2.58 -13.67
CA LEU A 32 1.61 -2.55 -14.42
C LEU A 32 0.59 -1.68 -13.70
N SER A 33 -0.12 -0.84 -14.43
CA SER A 33 -1.15 0.05 -13.87
C SER A 33 -2.44 -0.71 -13.52
N LEU A 34 -2.33 -1.81 -12.75
CA LEU A 34 -3.44 -2.71 -12.48
C LEU A 34 -4.59 -2.03 -11.73
N ILE A 35 -4.28 -1.13 -10.81
CA ILE A 35 -5.29 -0.40 -10.04
C ILE A 35 -6.13 0.46 -10.99
N ASP A 36 -5.48 1.19 -11.89
CA ASP A 36 -6.18 2.04 -12.87
C ASP A 36 -6.96 1.22 -13.90
N ILE A 37 -6.34 0.17 -14.47
CA ILE A 37 -6.98 -0.71 -15.47
C ILE A 37 -8.33 -1.26 -14.96
N VAL A 38 -8.40 -1.64 -13.68
CA VAL A 38 -9.63 -2.20 -13.10
C VAL A 38 -10.46 -1.17 -12.34
N GLN A 39 -10.07 0.13 -12.34
CA GLN A 39 -10.67 1.17 -11.49
C GLN A 39 -10.77 0.72 -10.04
N GLY A 40 -9.65 0.20 -9.52
CA GLY A 40 -9.57 -0.54 -8.25
C GLY A 40 -9.25 0.30 -7.03
N TYR A 41 -9.39 1.62 -7.09
CA TYR A 41 -9.11 2.53 -5.96
C TYR A 41 -9.96 2.22 -4.73
N ASP A 42 -11.24 1.86 -4.93
CA ASP A 42 -12.16 1.44 -3.88
C ASP A 42 -11.71 0.18 -3.13
N LEU A 43 -10.90 -0.68 -3.76
CA LEU A 43 -10.38 -1.90 -3.13
C LEU A 43 -9.39 -1.56 -2.01
N VAL A 44 -8.59 -0.50 -2.22
CA VAL A 44 -7.66 0.01 -1.21
C VAL A 44 -8.45 0.65 -0.07
N TYR A 45 -9.50 1.41 -0.37
CA TYR A 45 -10.35 2.01 0.65
C TYR A 45 -11.08 0.98 1.50
N LYS A 46 -11.58 -0.10 0.92
CA LYS A 46 -12.17 -1.23 1.65
C LYS A 46 -11.17 -1.91 2.59
N TRP A 47 -9.90 -2.02 2.16
CA TRP A 47 -8.85 -2.50 3.04
C TRP A 47 -8.59 -1.52 4.19
N PHE A 48 -8.56 -0.23 3.94
CA PHE A 48 -8.44 0.80 4.98
C PHE A 48 -9.61 0.75 5.98
N ASP A 49 -10.85 0.57 5.49
CA ASP A 49 -12.01 0.37 6.36
C ASP A 49 -11.83 -0.86 7.26
N HIS A 50 -11.38 -1.97 6.68
CA HIS A 50 -11.07 -3.17 7.47
C HIS A 50 -9.99 -2.89 8.52
N LEU A 51 -8.93 -2.15 8.21
CA LEU A 51 -7.92 -1.75 9.19
C LEU A 51 -8.52 -0.90 10.32
N LYS A 52 -9.38 0.07 9.99
CA LYS A 52 -10.07 0.89 10.98
C LYS A 52 -10.98 0.07 11.91
N THR A 53 -11.71 -0.92 11.38
CA THR A 53 -12.53 -1.82 12.22
C THR A 53 -11.70 -2.65 13.19
N LYS A 54 -10.42 -2.85 12.89
CA LYS A 54 -9.44 -3.52 13.76
C LYS A 54 -8.67 -2.55 14.67
N GLY A 55 -9.08 -1.27 14.69
CA GLY A 55 -8.50 -0.24 15.55
C GLY A 55 -7.16 0.32 15.07
N HIS A 56 -6.84 0.16 13.79
CA HIS A 56 -5.69 0.82 13.17
C HIS A 56 -6.10 2.18 12.59
N TYR A 57 -5.13 3.08 12.40
CA TYR A 57 -5.35 4.47 12.00
C TYR A 57 -4.71 4.74 10.64
N ILE A 58 -5.50 5.13 9.67
CA ILE A 58 -4.98 5.60 8.37
C ILE A 58 -4.71 7.08 8.51
N THR A 59 -3.44 7.47 8.51
CA THR A 59 -3.04 8.87 8.69
C THR A 59 -2.62 9.54 7.40
N GLY A 60 -2.35 8.77 6.35
CA GLY A 60 -2.07 9.33 5.04
C GLY A 60 -2.01 8.26 3.97
N TYR A 61 -2.33 8.63 2.75
CA TYR A 61 -2.25 7.72 1.62
C TYR A 61 -2.08 8.47 0.29
N VAL A 62 -1.57 7.76 -0.68
CA VAL A 62 -1.76 7.99 -2.11
C VAL A 62 -1.91 6.64 -2.82
N VAL A 63 -2.96 6.50 -3.61
CA VAL A 63 -3.20 5.34 -4.45
C VAL A 63 -2.90 5.72 -5.89
N MET A 64 -1.74 5.30 -6.37
CA MET A 64 -1.29 5.53 -7.74
C MET A 64 -1.83 4.43 -8.67
N PRO A 65 -1.82 4.62 -9.99
CA PRO A 65 -2.29 3.62 -10.94
C PRO A 65 -1.70 2.21 -10.74
N ASN A 66 -0.48 2.11 -10.19
CA ASN A 66 0.26 0.86 -10.08
C ASN A 66 0.93 0.62 -8.72
N HIS A 67 0.73 1.48 -7.74
CA HIS A 67 1.27 1.29 -6.39
C HIS A 67 0.49 2.08 -5.36
N VAL A 68 0.66 1.70 -4.11
CA VAL A 68 0.06 2.36 -2.96
C VAL A 68 1.15 2.78 -2.00
N HIS A 69 1.08 4.02 -1.53
CA HIS A 69 1.77 4.45 -0.32
C HIS A 69 0.73 4.74 0.75
N ALA A 70 0.98 4.28 1.96
CA ALA A 70 0.14 4.57 3.11
C ALA A 70 0.98 4.81 4.37
N LEU A 71 0.59 5.79 5.17
CA LEU A 71 1.09 6.02 6.52
C LEU A 71 0.02 5.51 7.49
N ILE A 72 0.35 4.48 8.26
CA ILE A 72 -0.61 3.74 9.08
C ILE A 72 -0.09 3.63 10.51
N GLY A 73 -0.92 4.05 11.46
CA GLY A 73 -0.75 3.75 12.87
C GLY A 73 -1.36 2.37 13.20
N PHE A 74 -0.51 1.41 13.47
CA PHE A 74 -0.94 0.07 13.87
C PHE A 74 -1.04 -0.02 15.38
N SER A 75 -2.25 -0.27 15.90
CA SER A 75 -2.43 -0.68 17.30
C SER A 75 -2.04 -2.15 17.45
N ARG A 76 -1.62 -2.51 18.65
CA ARG A 76 -1.27 -3.90 18.99
C ARG A 76 -2.49 -4.81 18.84
N THR A 77 -2.30 -5.90 18.10
CA THR A 77 -3.27 -6.99 17.93
C THR A 77 -2.57 -8.34 18.04
N HIS A 78 -3.32 -9.43 18.00
CA HIS A 78 -2.76 -10.79 17.94
C HIS A 78 -2.05 -11.11 16.61
N GLN A 79 -2.28 -10.32 15.56
CA GLN A 79 -1.64 -10.50 14.26
C GLN A 79 -0.41 -9.61 14.10
N SER A 80 0.62 -10.13 13.46
CA SER A 80 1.76 -9.32 13.06
C SER A 80 1.36 -8.32 11.96
N ILE A 81 1.99 -7.15 11.96
CA ILE A 81 1.79 -6.13 10.90
C ILE A 81 2.05 -6.73 9.51
N ASN A 82 3.07 -7.61 9.39
CA ASN A 82 3.36 -8.30 8.14
C ASN A 82 2.19 -9.15 7.64
N THR A 83 1.52 -9.86 8.55
CA THR A 83 0.31 -10.65 8.24
C THR A 83 -0.85 -9.74 7.82
N ILE A 84 -1.06 -8.64 8.52
CA ILE A 84 -2.12 -7.66 8.24
C ILE A 84 -1.95 -7.08 6.83
N ILE A 85 -0.75 -6.63 6.48
CA ILE A 85 -0.44 -6.08 5.16
C ILE A 85 -0.55 -7.17 4.09
N GLY A 86 0.00 -8.36 4.34
CA GLY A 86 -0.09 -9.50 3.43
C GLY A 86 -1.52 -9.91 3.11
N ASN A 87 -2.41 -9.93 4.11
CA ASN A 87 -3.83 -10.20 3.94
C ASN A 87 -4.51 -9.11 3.09
N GLY A 88 -4.19 -7.83 3.31
CA GLY A 88 -4.68 -6.72 2.51
C GLY A 88 -4.26 -6.83 1.04
N LYS A 89 -2.96 -7.04 0.78
CA LYS A 89 -2.44 -7.28 -0.58
C LYS A 89 -3.17 -8.45 -1.25
N ARG A 90 -3.36 -9.56 -0.55
CA ARG A 90 -4.06 -10.74 -1.08
C ARG A 90 -5.52 -10.45 -1.42
N PHE A 91 -6.25 -9.78 -0.54
CA PHE A 91 -7.63 -9.37 -0.78
C PHE A 91 -7.74 -8.50 -2.04
N ILE A 92 -6.93 -7.45 -2.14
CA ILE A 92 -6.90 -6.54 -3.28
C ILE A 92 -6.54 -7.31 -4.57
N ALA A 93 -5.56 -8.23 -4.51
CA ALA A 93 -5.14 -9.04 -5.65
C ALA A 93 -6.29 -9.89 -6.21
N TYR A 94 -7.05 -10.56 -5.34
CA TYR A 94 -8.20 -11.38 -5.77
C TYR A 94 -9.27 -10.52 -6.46
N GLU A 95 -9.58 -9.36 -5.94
CA GLU A 95 -10.57 -8.47 -6.54
C GLU A 95 -10.07 -7.84 -7.86
N ILE A 96 -8.77 -7.52 -7.97
CA ILE A 96 -8.17 -7.08 -9.25
C ILE A 96 -8.33 -8.18 -10.31
N VAL A 97 -7.95 -9.42 -10.01
CA VAL A 97 -8.07 -10.54 -10.95
C VAL A 97 -9.53 -10.75 -11.37
N LYS A 98 -10.46 -10.77 -10.42
CA LYS A 98 -11.89 -10.90 -10.68
C LYS A 98 -12.44 -9.78 -11.60
N ARG A 99 -11.97 -8.54 -11.42
CA ARG A 99 -12.34 -7.42 -12.31
C ARG A 99 -11.73 -7.58 -13.70
N LEU A 100 -10.47 -8.03 -13.81
CA LEU A 100 -9.85 -8.35 -15.11
C LEU A 100 -10.59 -9.47 -15.86
N GLU A 101 -11.02 -10.52 -15.16
CA GLU A 101 -11.84 -11.60 -15.72
C GLU A 101 -13.18 -11.06 -16.24
N LYS A 102 -13.88 -10.24 -15.44
CA LYS A 102 -15.14 -9.59 -15.84
C LYS A 102 -14.97 -8.69 -17.07
N GLN A 103 -13.84 -7.98 -17.15
CA GLN A 103 -13.49 -7.13 -18.29
C GLN A 103 -13.00 -7.95 -19.50
N LYS A 104 -12.83 -9.28 -19.37
CA LYS A 104 -12.22 -10.17 -20.38
C LYS A 104 -10.83 -9.70 -20.84
N ASN A 105 -10.05 -9.10 -19.91
CA ASN A 105 -8.70 -8.62 -20.18
C ASN A 105 -7.70 -9.79 -20.15
N THR A 106 -7.80 -10.68 -21.14
CA THR A 106 -7.01 -11.90 -21.24
C THR A 106 -5.51 -11.64 -21.34
N ASN A 107 -5.11 -10.53 -21.98
CA ASN A 107 -3.70 -10.18 -22.15
C ASN A 107 -3.02 -9.92 -20.80
N VAL A 108 -3.64 -9.10 -19.94
CA VAL A 108 -3.11 -8.82 -18.61
C VAL A 108 -3.16 -10.08 -17.75
N LEU A 109 -4.25 -10.84 -17.75
CA LEU A 109 -4.37 -12.11 -17.01
C LEU A 109 -3.27 -13.09 -17.38
N MET A 110 -2.96 -13.27 -18.67
CA MET A 110 -1.85 -14.13 -19.11
C MET A 110 -0.48 -13.64 -18.65
N GLN A 111 -0.26 -12.32 -18.64
CA GLN A 111 1.00 -11.75 -18.12
C GLN A 111 1.16 -12.08 -16.63
N LEU A 112 0.12 -11.85 -15.82
CA LEU A 112 0.13 -12.14 -14.39
C LEU A 112 0.29 -13.64 -14.09
N GLN A 113 -0.30 -14.50 -14.94
CA GLN A 113 -0.18 -15.96 -14.80
C GLN A 113 1.24 -16.44 -15.10
N LYS A 114 1.85 -15.95 -16.17
CA LYS A 114 3.23 -16.30 -16.56
C LYS A 114 4.28 -15.83 -15.54
N ALA A 115 3.96 -14.82 -14.76
CA ALA A 115 4.85 -14.24 -13.77
C ALA A 115 4.89 -15.02 -12.43
N VAL A 116 4.00 -16.00 -12.24
CA VAL A 116 3.96 -16.79 -10.99
C VAL A 116 5.18 -17.69 -10.91
N ASP A 117 5.92 -17.59 -9.81
CA ASP A 117 7.06 -18.46 -9.53
C ASP A 117 6.62 -19.93 -9.38
N VAL A 118 7.50 -20.87 -9.76
CA VAL A 118 7.24 -22.32 -9.67
C VAL A 118 6.88 -22.75 -8.24
N SER A 119 7.54 -22.16 -7.24
CA SER A 119 7.27 -22.47 -5.83
C SER A 119 5.88 -22.00 -5.38
N ASP A 120 5.37 -20.92 -5.96
CA ASP A 120 4.05 -20.37 -5.68
C ASP A 120 2.94 -21.09 -6.46
N LEU A 121 3.24 -21.62 -7.65
CA LEU A 121 2.33 -22.52 -8.37
C LEU A 121 1.98 -23.75 -7.54
N LEU A 122 2.97 -24.32 -6.82
CA LEU A 122 2.75 -25.45 -5.91
C LEU A 122 1.83 -25.11 -4.73
N ARG A 123 1.67 -23.81 -4.43
CA ARG A 123 0.74 -23.27 -3.42
C ARG A 123 -0.59 -22.81 -4.01
N ASN A 124 -0.88 -23.20 -5.26
CA ASN A 124 -2.09 -22.82 -6.02
C ASN A 124 -2.23 -21.31 -6.29
N LYS A 125 -1.15 -20.53 -6.28
CA LYS A 125 -1.17 -19.14 -6.74
C LYS A 125 -1.33 -19.12 -8.26
N LYS A 126 -2.31 -18.41 -8.76
CA LYS A 126 -2.64 -18.37 -10.19
C LYS A 126 -2.14 -17.12 -10.90
N HIS A 127 -1.98 -16.01 -10.18
CA HIS A 127 -1.61 -14.72 -10.76
C HIS A 127 -0.66 -13.96 -9.82
N GLU A 128 0.37 -13.34 -10.38
CA GLU A 128 1.29 -12.46 -9.67
C GLU A 128 0.83 -11.01 -9.86
N VAL A 129 0.10 -10.48 -8.88
CA VAL A 129 -0.46 -9.11 -8.95
C VAL A 129 0.51 -8.08 -8.38
N TRP A 130 1.29 -8.45 -7.37
CA TRP A 130 2.16 -7.56 -6.63
C TRP A 130 3.62 -7.97 -6.78
N GLU A 131 4.53 -7.01 -6.71
CA GLU A 131 5.92 -7.34 -6.39
C GLU A 131 5.99 -8.12 -5.08
N ASP A 132 6.96 -9.01 -4.97
CA ASP A 132 7.08 -10.04 -3.92
C ASP A 132 7.02 -9.51 -2.49
N SER A 133 7.55 -8.33 -2.25
CA SER A 133 7.61 -7.70 -0.93
C SER A 133 6.78 -6.42 -0.89
N PHE A 134 6.72 -5.84 0.27
CA PHE A 134 6.37 -4.43 0.44
C PHE A 134 7.54 -3.72 1.12
N ASP A 135 7.73 -2.45 0.80
CA ASP A 135 8.69 -1.61 1.49
C ASP A 135 8.04 -0.95 2.69
N TRP A 136 8.81 -0.77 3.75
CA TRP A 136 8.35 -0.10 4.94
C TRP A 136 9.41 0.76 5.59
N LYS A 137 8.97 1.79 6.30
CA LYS A 137 9.79 2.62 7.18
C LYS A 137 9.01 2.87 8.46
N GLU A 138 9.63 2.62 9.59
CA GLU A 138 9.09 3.03 10.88
C GLU A 138 9.15 4.56 10.99
N CYS A 139 8.05 5.17 11.44
CA CYS A 139 7.89 6.61 11.56
C CYS A 139 7.69 6.97 13.03
N SER A 140 8.79 7.00 13.79
CA SER A 140 8.79 7.22 15.24
C SER A 140 8.70 8.71 15.66
N THR A 141 8.82 9.64 14.72
CA THR A 141 8.77 11.09 15.01
C THR A 141 7.79 11.82 14.10
N PRO A 142 7.09 12.87 14.60
CA PRO A 142 6.21 13.70 13.78
C PRO A 142 6.90 14.28 12.55
N LYS A 143 8.13 14.76 12.69
CA LYS A 143 8.93 15.30 11.58
C LYS A 143 9.14 14.26 10.46
N PHE A 144 9.38 12.99 10.82
CA PHE A 144 9.58 11.95 9.82
C PHE A 144 8.26 11.52 9.17
N MET A 145 7.14 11.53 9.93
CA MET A 145 5.79 11.34 9.38
C MET A 145 5.45 12.42 8.35
N GLU A 146 5.69 13.70 8.69
CA GLU A 146 5.49 14.84 7.78
C GLU A 146 6.33 14.70 6.50
N GLN A 147 7.60 14.30 6.62
CA GLN A 147 8.47 14.04 5.48
C GLN A 147 7.89 12.94 4.57
N LYS A 148 7.30 11.87 5.14
CA LYS A 148 6.69 10.79 4.37
C LYS A 148 5.36 11.19 3.74
N LEU A 149 4.56 11.99 4.44
CA LEU A 149 3.35 12.60 3.88
C LEU A 149 3.70 13.48 2.68
N HIS A 150 4.65 14.41 2.84
CA HIS A 150 5.10 15.25 1.73
C HIS A 150 5.60 14.42 0.54
N TYR A 151 6.44 13.41 0.81
CA TYR A 151 6.96 12.53 -0.23
C TYR A 151 5.82 11.86 -1.03
N MET A 152 4.86 11.21 -0.36
CA MET A 152 3.80 10.49 -1.06
C MET A 152 2.79 11.42 -1.75
N HIS A 153 2.46 12.55 -1.15
CA HIS A 153 1.53 13.50 -1.72
C HIS A 153 2.05 14.15 -3.01
N MET A 154 3.37 14.28 -3.13
CA MET A 154 4.00 14.80 -4.35
C MET A 154 4.10 13.80 -5.49
N ASN A 155 3.84 12.49 -5.27
CA ASN A 155 3.98 11.47 -6.32
C ASN A 155 3.11 11.74 -7.55
N PRO A 156 1.81 12.10 -7.44
CA PRO A 156 0.97 12.36 -8.60
C PRO A 156 1.44 13.52 -9.49
N CYS A 157 2.18 14.46 -8.89
CA CYS A 157 2.62 15.69 -9.57
C CYS A 157 4.03 15.59 -10.16
N LYS A 158 4.71 14.44 -10.03
CA LYS A 158 6.14 14.30 -10.40
C LYS A 158 6.38 13.24 -11.47
N GLY A 159 7.51 13.43 -12.17
CA GLY A 159 8.03 12.45 -13.11
C GLY A 159 7.09 12.17 -14.27
N LYS A 160 7.00 10.89 -14.65
CA LYS A 160 6.16 10.43 -15.77
C LYS A 160 4.65 10.46 -15.48
N TRP A 161 4.26 10.62 -14.23
CA TRP A 161 2.86 10.52 -13.84
C TRP A 161 2.06 11.74 -14.23
N ASN A 162 2.43 12.91 -13.75
CA ASN A 162 1.76 14.21 -14.05
C ASN A 162 0.22 14.09 -14.05
N LEU A 163 -0.32 13.40 -13.02
CA LEU A 163 -1.76 13.11 -12.89
C LEU A 163 -2.54 14.29 -12.31
N ALA A 164 -1.84 15.24 -11.68
CA ALA A 164 -2.42 16.45 -11.11
C ALA A 164 -1.40 17.59 -11.11
N ASN A 165 -1.89 18.82 -11.23
CA ASN A 165 -1.04 20.03 -11.16
C ASN A 165 -0.60 20.35 -9.73
N SER A 166 -1.45 20.02 -8.75
CA SER A 166 -1.21 20.20 -7.32
C SER A 166 -1.52 18.90 -6.57
N PRO A 167 -0.80 18.59 -5.47
CA PRO A 167 -1.12 17.43 -4.64
C PRO A 167 -2.57 17.38 -4.16
N ALA A 168 -3.18 18.51 -3.86
CA ALA A 168 -4.57 18.62 -3.41
C ALA A 168 -5.60 18.26 -4.51
N ASP A 169 -5.22 18.35 -5.78
CA ASP A 169 -6.10 18.08 -6.90
C ASP A 169 -6.19 16.57 -7.23
N TYR A 170 -5.27 15.77 -6.71
CA TYR A 170 -5.31 14.33 -6.95
C TYR A 170 -6.31 13.65 -6.01
N GLU A 171 -7.40 13.16 -6.58
CA GLU A 171 -8.53 12.59 -5.84
C GLU A 171 -8.16 11.41 -4.94
N HIS A 172 -7.25 10.54 -5.38
CA HIS A 172 -6.86 9.33 -4.69
C HIS A 172 -5.68 9.54 -3.72
N SER A 173 -5.68 10.69 -3.03
CA SER A 173 -4.67 11.11 -2.07
C SER A 173 -5.29 11.80 -0.86
N SER A 174 -4.65 11.67 0.29
CA SER A 174 -4.96 12.44 1.49
C SER A 174 -4.37 13.86 1.49
N ALA A 175 -3.72 14.29 0.41
CA ALA A 175 -3.04 15.59 0.35
C ALA A 175 -3.96 16.76 0.61
N ARG A 176 -5.19 16.73 0.05
CA ARG A 176 -6.20 17.79 0.25
C ARG A 176 -6.47 18.01 1.73
N PHE A 177 -6.65 16.96 2.52
CA PHE A 177 -6.87 17.07 3.96
C PHE A 177 -5.76 17.85 4.67
N TYR A 178 -4.49 17.59 4.34
CA TYR A 178 -3.35 18.27 4.96
C TYR A 178 -3.11 19.69 4.45
N ILE A 179 -3.72 20.09 3.34
CA ILE A 179 -3.58 21.42 2.74
C ILE A 179 -4.81 22.31 3.03
N THR A 180 -6.00 21.74 3.01
CA THR A 180 -7.28 22.50 3.05
C THR A 180 -8.20 22.08 4.19
N ASP A 181 -7.82 21.07 5.00
CA ASP A 181 -8.65 20.43 6.04
C ASP A 181 -9.92 19.74 5.50
N GLU A 182 -9.95 19.48 4.18
CA GLU A 182 -11.06 18.78 3.52
C GLU A 182 -10.62 17.40 3.06
N HIS A 183 -11.39 16.37 3.38
CA HIS A 183 -11.12 15.02 2.88
C HIS A 183 -11.40 14.92 1.38
N SER A 184 -10.57 14.14 0.70
CA SER A 184 -10.76 13.69 -0.67
C SER A 184 -11.65 12.42 -0.69
N SER A 185 -11.34 11.43 -1.54
CA SER A 185 -12.13 10.19 -1.66
C SER A 185 -12.18 9.33 -0.39
N TYR A 186 -11.22 9.50 0.55
CA TYR A 186 -11.15 8.71 1.77
C TYR A 186 -10.69 9.55 2.97
N ALA A 187 -11.42 9.46 4.08
CA ALA A 187 -11.13 10.22 5.29
C ALA A 187 -9.98 9.58 6.09
N VAL A 188 -9.04 10.41 6.54
CA VAL A 188 -7.89 10.02 7.35
C VAL A 188 -7.96 10.65 8.75
N THR A 189 -7.23 10.06 9.70
CA THR A 189 -6.92 10.67 11.00
C THR A 189 -5.68 11.53 10.85
N ASN A 190 -5.65 12.72 11.46
CA ASN A 190 -4.44 13.53 11.44
C ASN A 190 -3.31 12.80 12.19
N TYR A 191 -2.11 12.73 11.59
CA TYR A 191 -1.00 12.05 12.23
C TYR A 191 -0.61 12.64 13.61
N MET A 192 -0.91 13.93 13.83
CA MET A 192 -0.67 14.57 15.13
C MET A 192 -1.56 13.99 16.24
N GLU A 193 -2.77 13.51 15.91
CA GLU A 193 -3.67 12.87 16.87
C GLU A 193 -3.11 11.56 17.42
N LEU A 194 -2.17 10.92 16.69
CA LEU A 194 -1.54 9.69 17.18
C LEU A 194 -0.69 9.89 18.44
N ALA A 195 -0.28 11.13 18.75
CA ALA A 195 0.45 11.44 19.98
C ALA A 195 -0.37 11.18 21.25
N ASP A 196 -1.70 11.27 21.15
CA ASP A 196 -2.64 11.07 22.25
C ASP A 196 -3.17 9.62 22.28
N ILE A 197 -2.73 8.77 21.36
CA ILE A 197 -3.20 7.39 21.22
C ILE A 197 -2.13 6.40 21.66
N ASP A 198 -2.47 5.58 22.65
CA ASP A 198 -1.59 4.47 23.06
C ASP A 198 -1.76 3.25 22.14
N LEU A 199 -0.90 3.18 21.12
CA LEU A 199 -0.89 2.07 20.16
C LEU A 199 -0.46 0.72 20.77
N THR A 200 0.13 0.72 21.99
CA THR A 200 0.57 -0.52 22.66
C THR A 200 -0.58 -1.26 23.34
N LYS A 201 -1.71 -0.61 23.55
CA LYS A 201 -2.91 -1.25 24.11
C LYS A 201 -3.45 -2.30 23.15
N MET A 202 -3.76 -3.48 23.70
CA MET A 202 -4.36 -4.57 22.92
C MET A 202 -5.74 -4.13 22.43
N ASN A 203 -5.98 -4.28 21.15
CA ASN A 203 -7.27 -4.02 20.53
C ASN A 203 -7.93 -5.36 20.19
N ASP A 204 -8.87 -5.80 21.02
CA ASP A 204 -9.57 -7.10 20.94
C ASP A 204 -10.85 -7.05 20.07
N LYS A 205 -10.97 -6.03 19.19
CA LYS A 205 -12.13 -5.86 18.29
C LYS A 205 -12.04 -6.68 17.01
#